data_fb87d02496b17b6e48b4c2455fad9d1f
#
_entry.id   fb87d02496b17b6e48b4c2455fad9d1f
#
_cell.length_a   1.000
_cell.length_b   1.000
_cell.length_c   1.000
_cell.angle_alpha   90.00
_cell.angle_beta   90.00
_cell.angle_gamma   90.00
#
_symmetry.space_group_name_H-M   'P 1'
#
loop_
_entity.id
_entity.type
_entity.pdbx_description
1 polymer ?
#
loop_
_entity_poly.entity_id
_entity_poly.type
_entity_poly.pdbx_seq_one_letter_code
_entity_poly.pdbx_strand_id
1 'polypeptide(L)'
;MAILESPSACIAAEEGVIAKAVLMPGDPLRAKFVAEHYLENPVCFNTVRNMLGYTGTYKGRKLSVMGHGMGVPSAGLYAHELYNFYGVDTIIRIGSAGGIGEDVKMRDVALAMGASTNSHFADQYRFPGQLCATADYGLLKDAAAAAERLGIRADVGQVFTSDQFYNDNPEANATYRKFGILAVEMETAGIYWTAQRFGKRALSILTISDHIFTGEALSAQERQDSFHEMMEIALETAWNAAE
;
A
#
# COMPACT_ATOMS: atom_id res chain seq x y z
N MET A 1 35.58 -4.53 -8.71
CA MET A 1 34.15 -4.49 -8.36
C MET A 1 33.71 -3.06 -8.57
N ALA A 2 32.75 -2.80 -9.46
CA ALA A 2 32.15 -1.47 -9.55
C ALA A 2 31.46 -1.18 -8.22
N ILE A 3 31.81 -0.04 -7.63
CA ILE A 3 31.10 0.48 -6.46
C ILE A 3 29.69 0.78 -6.99
N LEU A 4 28.67 0.06 -6.51
CA LEU A 4 27.30 0.41 -6.81
C LEU A 4 27.06 1.78 -6.17
N GLU A 5 26.74 2.78 -6.97
CA GLU A 5 26.40 4.14 -6.52
C GLU A 5 25.12 4.15 -5.64
N SER A 6 24.35 3.07 -5.70
CA SER A 6 23.14 2.82 -4.92
C SER A 6 23.28 1.49 -4.18
N PRO A 7 22.81 1.37 -2.91
CA PRO A 7 22.81 0.11 -2.17
C PRO A 7 21.85 -0.94 -2.76
N SER A 8 20.98 -0.56 -3.69
CA SER A 8 19.92 -1.37 -4.29
C SER A 8 20.12 -1.54 -5.78
N ALA A 9 19.76 -2.72 -6.30
CA ALA A 9 19.66 -2.98 -7.74
C ALA A 9 18.30 -2.54 -8.35
N CYS A 10 17.34 -2.16 -7.52
CA CYS A 10 15.97 -1.86 -7.93
C CYS A 10 15.58 -0.38 -7.71
N ILE A 11 16.30 0.33 -6.84
CA ILE A 11 16.09 1.74 -6.55
C ILE A 11 17.40 2.48 -6.75
N ALA A 12 17.42 3.47 -7.64
CA ALA A 12 18.60 4.27 -7.99
C ALA A 12 18.46 5.69 -7.40
N ALA A 13 18.25 5.79 -6.10
CA ALA A 13 18.17 7.07 -5.40
C ALA A 13 19.48 7.35 -4.64
N GLU A 14 19.88 8.62 -4.59
CA GLU A 14 20.94 9.07 -3.70
C GLU A 14 20.47 9.07 -2.25
N GLU A 15 21.43 9.03 -1.32
CA GLU A 15 21.15 9.11 0.11
C GLU A 15 20.40 10.39 0.48
N GLY A 16 19.36 10.25 1.30
CA GLY A 16 18.55 11.39 1.77
C GLY A 16 17.56 11.94 0.76
N VAL A 17 17.50 11.43 -0.49
CA VAL A 17 16.51 11.86 -1.48
C VAL A 17 15.12 11.36 -1.12
N ILE A 18 14.97 10.11 -0.68
CA ILE A 18 13.68 9.53 -0.30
C ILE A 18 13.26 10.06 1.08
N ALA A 19 11.98 10.42 1.22
CA ALA A 19 11.42 10.91 2.47
C ALA A 19 11.25 9.76 3.50
N LYS A 20 11.08 10.13 4.78
CA LYS A 20 10.80 9.17 5.87
C LYS A 20 9.45 8.49 5.75
N ALA A 21 8.47 9.15 5.12
CA ALA A 21 7.15 8.61 4.80
C ALA A 21 7.01 8.46 3.28
N VAL A 22 6.58 7.25 2.85
CA VAL A 22 6.44 6.90 1.44
C VAL A 22 5.03 6.36 1.18
N LEU A 23 4.32 6.94 0.21
CA LEU A 23 3.11 6.36 -0.35
C LEU A 23 3.48 5.30 -1.41
N MET A 24 2.87 4.13 -1.34
CA MET A 24 3.21 3.04 -2.25
C MET A 24 1.98 2.48 -2.98
N PRO A 25 1.69 2.93 -4.21
CA PRO A 25 0.76 2.25 -5.11
C PRO A 25 1.38 1.01 -5.77
N GLY A 26 0.56 0.05 -6.16
CA GLY A 26 1.00 -1.06 -7.00
C GLY A 26 1.42 -0.61 -8.40
N ASP A 27 0.68 0.34 -8.95
CA ASP A 27 0.88 0.91 -10.28
C ASP A 27 1.87 2.09 -10.25
N PRO A 28 3.01 2.02 -10.97
CA PRO A 28 3.96 3.13 -11.05
C PRO A 28 3.38 4.39 -11.73
N LEU A 29 2.39 4.25 -12.61
CA LEU A 29 1.70 5.41 -13.20
C LEU A 29 0.80 6.11 -12.17
N ARG A 30 0.24 5.39 -11.20
CA ARG A 30 -0.43 6.02 -10.06
C ARG A 30 0.56 6.76 -9.17
N ALA A 31 1.79 6.24 -9.00
CA ALA A 31 2.84 6.99 -8.28
C ALA A 31 3.15 8.32 -8.99
N LYS A 32 3.26 8.31 -10.31
CA LYS A 32 3.43 9.51 -11.12
C LYS A 32 2.24 10.47 -10.97
N PHE A 33 1.01 9.96 -11.07
CA PHE A 33 -0.21 10.75 -10.90
C PHE A 33 -0.24 11.47 -9.54
N VAL A 34 0.03 10.75 -8.45
CA VAL A 34 0.08 11.35 -7.10
C VAL A 34 1.15 12.43 -7.02
N ALA A 35 2.33 12.18 -7.58
CA ALA A 35 3.41 13.16 -7.58
C ALA A 35 3.03 14.44 -8.32
N GLU A 36 2.46 14.33 -9.52
CA GLU A 36 2.14 15.46 -10.38
C GLU A 36 0.92 16.28 -9.90
N HIS A 37 -0.03 15.66 -9.18
CA HIS A 37 -1.28 16.33 -8.79
C HIS A 37 -1.31 16.77 -7.33
N TYR A 38 -0.51 16.17 -6.46
CA TYR A 38 -0.58 16.43 -5.02
C TYR A 38 0.72 16.92 -4.39
N LEU A 39 1.89 16.65 -5.01
CA LEU A 39 3.16 17.13 -4.46
C LEU A 39 3.63 18.41 -5.14
N GLU A 40 4.18 19.29 -4.35
CA GLU A 40 4.86 20.49 -4.83
C GLU A 40 6.30 20.12 -5.24
N ASN A 41 6.74 20.62 -6.41
CA ASN A 41 8.09 20.41 -6.98
C ASN A 41 8.55 18.94 -6.96
N PRO A 42 7.77 18.00 -7.52
CA PRO A 42 8.12 16.58 -7.50
C PRO A 42 9.35 16.32 -8.38
N VAL A 43 10.32 15.60 -7.85
CA VAL A 43 11.52 15.13 -8.56
C VAL A 43 11.49 13.62 -8.64
N CYS A 44 11.63 13.08 -9.85
CA CYS A 44 11.73 11.64 -10.08
C CYS A 44 13.10 11.14 -9.61
N PHE A 45 13.13 10.23 -8.63
CA PHE A 45 14.38 9.65 -8.13
C PHE A 45 14.61 8.22 -8.64
N ASN A 46 13.60 7.56 -9.16
CA ASN A 46 13.73 6.19 -9.66
C ASN A 46 12.94 5.94 -10.93
N THR A 47 13.62 5.32 -11.90
CA THR A 47 13.03 4.79 -13.15
C THR A 47 13.46 3.35 -13.41
N VAL A 48 14.28 2.77 -12.54
CA VAL A 48 14.77 1.39 -12.67
C VAL A 48 13.57 0.45 -12.74
N ARG A 49 13.59 -0.47 -13.70
CA ARG A 49 12.51 -1.44 -13.96
C ARG A 49 11.15 -0.78 -14.22
N ASN A 50 11.16 0.50 -14.61
CA ASN A 50 9.97 1.33 -14.77
C ASN A 50 9.13 1.51 -13.48
N MET A 51 9.73 1.22 -12.32
CA MET A 51 9.12 1.42 -11.01
C MET A 51 9.36 2.86 -10.57
N LEU A 52 8.48 3.75 -11.05
CA LEU A 52 8.61 5.18 -10.88
C LEU A 52 8.51 5.57 -9.41
N GLY A 53 9.46 6.42 -8.98
CA GLY A 53 9.49 6.98 -7.62
C GLY A 53 9.77 8.48 -7.66
N TYR A 54 9.05 9.24 -6.85
CA TYR A 54 9.11 10.70 -6.79
C TYR A 54 9.21 11.19 -5.35
N THR A 55 9.92 12.27 -5.15
CA THR A 55 9.93 13.03 -3.89
C THR A 55 9.56 14.47 -4.16
N GLY A 56 8.70 15.03 -3.34
CA GLY A 56 8.29 16.43 -3.35
C GLY A 56 7.88 16.90 -1.96
N THR A 57 7.12 17.97 -1.88
CA THR A 57 6.55 18.47 -0.63
C THR A 57 5.02 18.42 -0.67
N TYR A 58 4.43 18.10 0.47
CA TYR A 58 3.00 18.21 0.71
C TYR A 58 2.76 19.01 1.97
N LYS A 59 2.06 20.15 1.86
CA LYS A 59 1.84 21.09 2.97
C LYS A 59 3.13 21.41 3.75
N GLY A 60 4.21 21.67 3.02
CA GLY A 60 5.51 22.04 3.59
C GLY A 60 6.35 20.89 4.16
N ARG A 61 5.89 19.65 4.14
CA ARG A 61 6.65 18.46 4.58
C ARG A 61 7.09 17.61 3.38
N LYS A 62 8.30 17.05 3.47
CA LYS A 62 8.85 16.16 2.46
C LYS A 62 8.12 14.82 2.46
N LEU A 63 7.55 14.42 1.32
CA LEU A 63 6.92 13.12 1.10
C LEU A 63 7.48 12.47 -0.17
N SER A 64 7.47 11.14 -0.19
CA SER A 64 7.78 10.35 -1.38
C SER A 64 6.60 9.49 -1.78
N VAL A 65 6.53 9.19 -3.07
CA VAL A 65 5.61 8.20 -3.63
C VAL A 65 6.37 7.32 -4.59
N MET A 66 6.19 5.99 -4.50
CA MET A 66 6.89 5.04 -5.37
C MET A 66 6.04 3.80 -5.60
N GLY A 67 6.00 3.31 -6.84
CA GLY A 67 5.35 2.05 -7.18
C GLY A 67 6.00 0.84 -6.49
N HIS A 68 5.22 -0.23 -6.28
CA HIS A 68 5.76 -1.49 -5.74
C HIS A 68 5.44 -2.72 -6.61
N GLY A 69 4.71 -2.56 -7.71
CA GLY A 69 4.27 -3.67 -8.56
C GLY A 69 3.13 -4.47 -7.95
N MET A 70 2.90 -5.69 -8.47
CA MET A 70 1.85 -6.59 -8.01
C MET A 70 2.43 -7.77 -7.24
N GLY A 71 1.71 -8.19 -6.19
CA GLY A 71 1.99 -9.38 -5.39
C GLY A 71 2.98 -9.17 -4.25
N VAL A 72 2.84 -10.00 -3.24
CA VAL A 72 3.66 -9.97 -2.01
C VAL A 72 5.17 -9.95 -2.29
N PRO A 73 5.73 -10.78 -3.23
CA PRO A 73 7.17 -10.78 -3.47
C PRO A 73 7.68 -9.43 -3.99
N SER A 74 6.95 -8.76 -4.89
CA SER A 74 7.35 -7.45 -5.41
C SER A 74 7.24 -6.37 -4.34
N ALA A 75 6.10 -6.27 -3.67
CA ALA A 75 5.88 -5.27 -2.62
C ALA A 75 6.85 -5.44 -1.45
N GLY A 76 7.11 -6.68 -1.04
CA GLY A 76 8.06 -7.01 0.02
C GLY A 76 9.50 -6.63 -0.33
N LEU A 77 9.91 -6.80 -1.61
CA LEU A 77 11.24 -6.39 -2.06
C LEU A 77 11.43 -4.88 -1.93
N TYR A 78 10.52 -4.07 -2.51
CA TYR A 78 10.64 -2.61 -2.46
C TYR A 78 10.50 -2.07 -1.03
N ALA A 79 9.59 -2.62 -0.23
CA ALA A 79 9.45 -2.26 1.18
C ALA A 79 10.73 -2.56 1.97
N HIS A 80 11.35 -3.74 1.74
CA HIS A 80 12.63 -4.11 2.36
C HIS A 80 13.73 -3.09 2.03
N GLU A 81 13.90 -2.74 0.76
CA GLU A 81 14.92 -1.79 0.33
C GLU A 81 14.70 -0.39 0.92
N LEU A 82 13.46 0.11 0.89
CA LEU A 82 13.10 1.41 1.45
C LEU A 82 13.39 1.48 2.96
N TYR A 83 12.98 0.48 3.72
CA TYR A 83 13.22 0.45 5.16
C TYR A 83 14.69 0.26 5.53
N ASN A 84 15.38 -0.66 4.85
CA ASN A 84 16.72 -1.10 5.23
C ASN A 84 17.84 -0.23 4.65
N PHE A 85 17.67 0.28 3.43
CA PHE A 85 18.74 1.00 2.71
C PHE A 85 18.52 2.51 2.66
N TYR A 86 17.27 2.96 2.60
CA TYR A 86 16.95 4.39 2.41
C TYR A 86 16.41 5.06 3.67
N GLY A 87 16.38 4.34 4.80
CA GLY A 87 16.02 4.89 6.10
C GLY A 87 14.56 5.37 6.17
N VAL A 88 13.67 4.78 5.38
CA VAL A 88 12.23 5.02 5.46
C VAL A 88 11.70 4.50 6.80
N ASP A 89 10.79 5.23 7.42
CA ASP A 89 10.19 4.86 8.70
C ASP A 89 8.73 4.44 8.55
N THR A 90 8.06 4.94 7.52
CA THR A 90 6.62 4.72 7.31
C THR A 90 6.33 4.43 5.85
N ILE A 91 5.61 3.34 5.59
CA ILE A 91 5.03 3.04 4.27
C ILE A 91 3.51 3.02 4.38
N ILE A 92 2.84 3.79 3.53
CA ILE A 92 1.39 3.76 3.36
C ILE A 92 1.09 3.24 1.95
N ARG A 93 0.60 2.00 1.87
CA ARG A 93 0.12 1.45 0.61
C ARG A 93 -1.19 2.13 0.21
N ILE A 94 -1.28 2.56 -1.03
CA ILE A 94 -2.49 3.12 -1.66
C ILE A 94 -2.90 2.23 -2.84
N GLY A 95 -3.83 1.33 -2.59
CA GLY A 95 -4.13 0.24 -3.51
C GLY A 95 -5.58 0.18 -3.97
N SER A 96 -5.83 -0.68 -4.97
CA SER A 96 -7.16 -1.15 -5.32
C SER A 96 -7.42 -2.52 -4.71
N ALA A 97 -8.68 -2.85 -4.45
CA ALA A 97 -9.10 -4.14 -3.92
C ALA A 97 -10.47 -4.55 -4.47
N GLY A 98 -10.69 -5.86 -4.58
CA GLY A 98 -12.00 -6.41 -4.89
C GLY A 98 -12.86 -6.54 -3.64
N GLY A 99 -13.98 -5.83 -3.60
CA GLY A 99 -14.93 -5.85 -2.49
C GLY A 99 -15.63 -7.22 -2.36
N ILE A 100 -15.70 -7.72 -1.13
CA ILE A 100 -16.44 -8.97 -0.80
C ILE A 100 -17.37 -8.82 0.40
N GLY A 101 -17.19 -7.81 1.23
CA GLY A 101 -18.09 -7.51 2.37
C GLY A 101 -19.52 -7.18 1.90
N GLU A 102 -20.52 -7.50 2.74
CA GLU A 102 -21.93 -7.28 2.36
C GLU A 102 -22.29 -5.81 2.19
N ASP A 103 -21.73 -4.94 3.04
CA ASP A 103 -21.99 -3.50 3.05
C ASP A 103 -20.95 -2.69 2.27
N VAL A 104 -19.95 -3.36 1.68
CA VAL A 104 -18.88 -2.73 0.90
C VAL A 104 -19.38 -2.41 -0.51
N LYS A 105 -19.14 -1.20 -0.96
CA LYS A 105 -19.58 -0.70 -2.27
C LYS A 105 -18.41 -0.28 -3.14
N MET A 106 -18.66 -0.15 -4.44
CA MET A 106 -17.72 0.45 -5.37
C MET A 106 -17.28 1.82 -4.88
N ARG A 107 -15.98 2.09 -4.95
CA ARG A 107 -15.29 3.32 -4.52
C ARG A 107 -15.23 3.55 -3.00
N ASP A 108 -15.83 2.68 -2.17
CA ASP A 108 -15.61 2.75 -0.72
C ASP A 108 -14.10 2.61 -0.43
N VAL A 109 -13.66 3.25 0.66
CA VAL A 109 -12.28 3.15 1.14
C VAL A 109 -12.22 2.15 2.29
N ALA A 110 -11.31 1.18 2.19
CA ALA A 110 -11.01 0.24 3.27
C ALA A 110 -9.66 0.58 3.92
N LEU A 111 -9.65 0.71 5.24
CA LEU A 111 -8.46 0.84 6.06
C LEU A 111 -8.14 -0.54 6.64
N ALA A 112 -7.10 -1.18 6.12
CA ALA A 112 -6.77 -2.56 6.46
C ALA A 112 -6.09 -2.65 7.82
N MET A 113 -6.86 -2.95 8.88
CA MET A 113 -6.30 -3.16 10.22
C MET A 113 -5.43 -4.42 10.33
N GLY A 114 -5.66 -5.39 9.46
CA GLY A 114 -4.90 -6.62 9.37
C GLY A 114 -5.21 -7.35 8.07
N ALA A 115 -4.34 -8.28 7.70
CA ALA A 115 -4.51 -9.09 6.50
C ALA A 115 -4.39 -10.58 6.83
N SER A 116 -5.44 -11.34 6.51
CA SER A 116 -5.34 -12.78 6.32
C SER A 116 -4.71 -13.08 4.96
N THR A 117 -4.11 -14.25 4.77
CA THR A 117 -3.41 -14.53 3.51
C THR A 117 -3.21 -16.03 3.29
N ASN A 118 -3.02 -16.39 2.02
CA ASN A 118 -2.51 -17.68 1.59
C ASN A 118 -1.02 -17.62 1.17
N SER A 119 -0.35 -16.48 1.38
CA SER A 119 1.06 -16.33 1.05
C SER A 119 1.97 -16.96 2.11
N HIS A 120 3.01 -17.63 1.63
CA HIS A 120 4.07 -18.21 2.46
C HIS A 120 5.30 -17.28 2.60
N PHE A 121 5.16 -16.00 2.25
CA PHE A 121 6.27 -15.05 2.29
C PHE A 121 6.92 -14.93 3.68
N ALA A 122 6.13 -15.00 4.77
CA ALA A 122 6.63 -14.89 6.13
C ALA A 122 7.42 -16.11 6.62
N ASP A 123 7.37 -17.26 5.95
CA ASP A 123 8.09 -18.47 6.34
C ASP A 123 9.61 -18.25 6.39
N GLN A 124 10.11 -17.34 5.56
CA GLN A 124 11.53 -16.92 5.58
C GLN A 124 12.00 -16.37 6.91
N TYR A 125 11.09 -15.81 7.73
CA TYR A 125 11.42 -15.24 9.04
C TYR A 125 11.53 -16.31 10.13
N ARG A 126 11.17 -17.55 9.86
CA ARG A 126 11.23 -18.69 10.80
C ARG A 126 10.58 -18.39 12.15
N PHE A 127 9.48 -17.64 12.12
CA PHE A 127 8.70 -17.31 13.32
C PHE A 127 8.08 -18.60 13.88
N PRO A 128 8.24 -18.91 15.20
CA PRO A 128 7.69 -20.12 15.78
C PRO A 128 6.18 -19.97 16.05
N GLY A 129 5.36 -20.12 15.01
CA GLY A 129 3.92 -19.91 15.00
C GLY A 129 3.46 -19.24 13.72
N GLN A 130 2.30 -18.57 13.75
CA GLN A 130 1.79 -17.79 12.64
C GLN A 130 1.97 -16.30 12.93
N LEU A 131 2.72 -15.59 12.07
CA LEU A 131 2.94 -14.15 12.22
C LEU A 131 1.70 -13.40 11.73
N CYS A 132 1.02 -12.66 12.61
CA CYS A 132 -0.09 -11.79 12.24
C CYS A 132 0.40 -10.62 11.37
N ALA A 133 -0.20 -10.42 10.21
CA ALA A 133 0.02 -9.24 9.39
C ALA A 133 -0.91 -8.11 9.86
N THR A 134 -0.39 -7.17 10.66
CA THR A 134 -1.18 -6.08 11.26
C THR A 134 -0.63 -4.71 10.90
N ALA A 135 -1.53 -3.74 10.74
CA ALA A 135 -1.19 -2.34 10.58
C ALA A 135 -0.54 -1.76 11.85
N ASP A 136 0.22 -0.68 11.67
CA ASP A 136 0.55 0.20 12.77
C ASP A 136 -0.71 0.92 13.28
N TYR A 137 -0.98 0.82 14.58
CA TYR A 137 -2.20 1.38 15.17
C TYR A 137 -2.24 2.91 15.09
N GLY A 138 -1.10 3.58 15.24
CA GLY A 138 -1.01 5.04 15.13
C GLY A 138 -1.43 5.51 13.74
N LEU A 139 -0.88 4.90 12.69
CA LEU A 139 -1.26 5.21 11.31
C LEU A 139 -2.72 4.90 11.01
N LEU A 140 -3.24 3.78 11.51
CA LEU A 140 -4.65 3.41 11.32
C LEU A 140 -5.58 4.43 11.97
N LYS A 141 -5.28 4.85 13.19
CA LYS A 141 -6.03 5.88 13.93
C LYS A 141 -5.99 7.22 13.19
N ASP A 142 -4.82 7.63 12.70
CA ASP A 142 -4.65 8.88 11.97
C ASP A 142 -5.41 8.86 10.64
N ALA A 143 -5.41 7.74 9.93
CA ALA A 143 -6.16 7.57 8.70
C ALA A 143 -7.68 7.62 8.93
N ALA A 144 -8.18 6.96 9.97
CA ALA A 144 -9.59 7.01 10.34
C ALA A 144 -10.02 8.45 10.71
N ALA A 145 -9.21 9.15 11.48
CA ALA A 145 -9.46 10.55 11.82
C ALA A 145 -9.37 11.49 10.60
N ALA A 146 -8.48 11.20 9.64
CA ALA A 146 -8.41 11.95 8.39
C ALA A 146 -9.66 11.74 7.53
N ALA A 147 -10.13 10.49 7.39
CA ALA A 147 -11.37 10.18 6.69
C ALA A 147 -12.57 10.93 7.29
N GLU A 148 -12.70 10.92 8.62
CA GLU A 148 -13.77 11.64 9.32
C GLU A 148 -13.71 13.16 9.06
N ARG A 149 -12.54 13.78 9.15
CA ARG A 149 -12.36 15.22 8.88
C ARG A 149 -12.69 15.60 7.43
N LEU A 150 -12.39 14.72 6.49
CA LEU A 150 -12.66 14.92 5.06
C LEU A 150 -14.11 14.58 4.68
N GLY A 151 -14.88 14.00 5.59
CA GLY A 151 -16.24 13.53 5.30
C GLY A 151 -16.28 12.31 4.37
N ILE A 152 -15.20 11.53 4.30
CA ILE A 152 -15.05 10.34 3.47
C ILE A 152 -15.43 9.12 4.29
N ARG A 153 -16.33 8.29 3.74
CA ARG A 153 -16.62 6.99 4.34
C ARG A 153 -15.42 6.06 4.20
N ALA A 154 -14.94 5.53 5.32
CA ALA A 154 -13.87 4.54 5.34
C ALA A 154 -14.21 3.41 6.30
N ASP A 155 -14.19 2.17 5.81
CA ASP A 155 -14.46 0.98 6.58
C ASP A 155 -13.15 0.40 7.14
N VAL A 156 -13.05 0.28 8.47
CA VAL A 156 -11.88 -0.31 9.13
C VAL A 156 -12.14 -1.80 9.33
N GLY A 157 -11.26 -2.66 8.80
CA GLY A 157 -11.43 -4.10 8.95
C GLY A 157 -10.29 -4.92 8.36
N GLN A 158 -10.49 -6.22 8.34
CA GLN A 158 -9.53 -7.15 7.76
C GLN A 158 -9.70 -7.23 6.23
N VAL A 159 -8.57 -7.42 5.55
CA VAL A 159 -8.53 -7.76 4.13
C VAL A 159 -7.91 -9.15 3.93
N PHE A 160 -8.02 -9.70 2.74
CA PHE A 160 -7.33 -10.93 2.37
C PHE A 160 -6.29 -10.63 1.30
N THR A 161 -5.01 -10.91 1.61
CA THR A 161 -3.91 -10.83 0.66
C THR A 161 -3.76 -12.17 -0.04
N SER A 162 -4.02 -12.21 -1.34
CA SER A 162 -3.93 -13.42 -2.17
C SER A 162 -2.68 -13.41 -3.04
N ASP A 163 -1.96 -14.55 -3.11
CA ASP A 163 -0.89 -14.75 -4.09
C ASP A 163 -1.43 -15.02 -5.50
N GLN A 164 -2.73 -15.37 -5.63
CA GLN A 164 -3.39 -15.63 -6.91
C GLN A 164 -4.47 -14.61 -7.20
N PHE A 165 -4.36 -13.93 -8.36
CA PHE A 165 -5.43 -13.11 -8.88
C PHE A 165 -6.56 -13.96 -9.47
N TYR A 166 -6.19 -14.99 -10.22
CA TYR A 166 -7.11 -15.98 -10.76
C TYR A 166 -7.10 -17.21 -9.84
N ASN A 167 -8.16 -17.39 -9.06
CA ASN A 167 -8.26 -18.44 -8.06
C ASN A 167 -9.18 -19.56 -8.58
N ASP A 168 -8.68 -20.79 -8.63
CA ASP A 168 -9.43 -21.98 -9.07
C ASP A 168 -10.46 -22.46 -8.04
N ASN A 169 -10.42 -21.94 -6.79
CA ASN A 169 -11.43 -22.27 -5.78
C ASN A 169 -12.58 -21.26 -5.81
N PRO A 170 -13.76 -21.60 -6.38
CA PRO A 170 -14.88 -20.69 -6.53
C PRO A 170 -15.51 -20.30 -5.17
N GLU A 171 -15.31 -21.11 -4.12
CA GLU A 171 -15.88 -20.89 -2.79
C GLU A 171 -15.00 -20.01 -1.89
N ALA A 172 -13.78 -19.67 -2.31
CA ALA A 172 -12.81 -18.95 -1.49
C ALA A 172 -13.37 -17.60 -1.00
N ASN A 173 -13.87 -16.77 -1.91
CA ASN A 173 -14.39 -15.45 -1.58
C ASN A 173 -15.63 -15.50 -0.69
N ALA A 174 -16.52 -16.48 -0.91
CA ALA A 174 -17.68 -16.71 -0.04
C ALA A 174 -17.24 -17.13 1.37
N THR A 175 -16.17 -17.90 1.48
CA THR A 175 -15.59 -18.27 2.77
C THR A 175 -14.98 -17.07 3.46
N TYR A 176 -14.20 -16.24 2.77
CA TYR A 176 -13.59 -15.03 3.35
C TYR A 176 -14.66 -14.05 3.86
N ARG A 177 -15.76 -13.86 3.12
CA ARG A 177 -16.92 -13.05 3.54
C ARG A 177 -17.50 -13.53 4.87
N LYS A 178 -17.63 -14.85 5.12
CA LYS A 178 -18.15 -15.41 6.39
C LYS A 178 -17.31 -15.01 7.60
N PHE A 179 -16.04 -14.69 7.41
CA PHE A 179 -15.15 -14.22 8.46
C PHE A 179 -15.03 -12.70 8.54
N GLY A 180 -15.90 -11.97 7.85
CA GLY A 180 -15.93 -10.50 7.90
C GLY A 180 -14.80 -9.81 7.15
N ILE A 181 -14.15 -10.49 6.19
CA ILE A 181 -13.15 -9.87 5.33
C ILE A 181 -13.84 -8.86 4.41
N LEU A 182 -13.33 -7.61 4.38
CA LEU A 182 -13.90 -6.51 3.59
C LEU A 182 -13.61 -6.67 2.10
N ALA A 183 -12.37 -6.99 1.76
CA ALA A 183 -11.88 -7.00 0.40
C ALA A 183 -10.68 -7.95 0.21
N VAL A 184 -10.42 -8.30 -1.06
CA VAL A 184 -9.24 -9.10 -1.49
C VAL A 184 -8.29 -8.20 -2.27
N GLU A 185 -7.01 -8.31 -1.96
CA GLU A 185 -5.91 -7.61 -2.63
C GLU A 185 -4.66 -8.53 -2.64
N MET A 186 -3.47 -8.03 -3.00
CA MET A 186 -2.33 -8.92 -3.25
C MET A 186 -1.03 -8.55 -2.50
N GLU A 187 -0.98 -7.54 -1.60
CA GLU A 187 0.30 -7.03 -1.08
C GLU A 187 0.33 -6.68 0.41
N THR A 188 -0.79 -6.38 1.02
CA THR A 188 -0.88 -5.84 2.39
C THR A 188 -0.12 -6.70 3.40
N ALA A 189 -0.31 -8.02 3.39
CA ALA A 189 0.37 -8.91 4.32
C ALA A 189 1.90 -8.82 4.20
N GLY A 190 2.42 -8.77 2.97
CA GLY A 190 3.86 -8.68 2.71
C GLY A 190 4.47 -7.38 3.23
N ILE A 191 3.79 -6.25 3.02
CA ILE A 191 4.23 -4.94 3.50
C ILE A 191 4.20 -4.89 5.03
N TYR A 192 3.13 -5.39 5.68
CA TYR A 192 3.02 -5.42 7.13
C TYR A 192 4.10 -6.30 7.78
N TRP A 193 4.31 -7.51 7.29
CA TRP A 193 5.37 -8.38 7.77
C TRP A 193 6.77 -7.78 7.60
N THR A 194 7.02 -7.11 6.47
CA THR A 194 8.29 -6.44 6.23
C THR A 194 8.49 -5.28 7.20
N ALA A 195 7.46 -4.46 7.45
CA ALA A 195 7.51 -3.40 8.45
C ALA A 195 7.81 -3.96 9.86
N GLN A 196 7.06 -4.98 10.28
CA GLN A 196 7.26 -5.65 11.57
C GLN A 196 8.68 -6.18 11.71
N ARG A 197 9.23 -6.81 10.66
CA ARG A 197 10.61 -7.34 10.64
C ARG A 197 11.67 -6.28 10.93
N PHE A 198 11.44 -5.03 10.49
CA PHE A 198 12.37 -3.91 10.67
C PHE A 198 11.98 -2.97 11.82
N GLY A 199 10.94 -3.25 12.59
CA GLY A 199 10.42 -2.35 13.62
C GLY A 199 9.96 -1.01 13.05
N LYS A 200 9.38 -1.04 11.85
CA LYS A 200 8.88 0.10 11.09
C LYS A 200 7.36 0.12 11.05
N ARG A 201 6.78 1.19 10.48
CA ARG A 201 5.33 1.39 10.45
C ARG A 201 4.77 1.16 9.05
N ALA A 202 3.63 0.50 8.95
CA ALA A 202 2.89 0.35 7.70
C ALA A 202 1.38 0.42 7.88
N LEU A 203 0.70 0.92 6.84
CA LEU A 203 -0.75 0.90 6.69
C LEU A 203 -1.11 0.68 5.22
N SER A 204 -2.17 -0.07 4.95
CA SER A 204 -2.81 -0.14 3.63
C SER A 204 -4.15 0.56 3.65
N ILE A 205 -4.32 1.51 2.72
CA ILE A 205 -5.55 2.22 2.43
C ILE A 205 -5.96 1.82 1.00
N LEU A 206 -7.16 1.29 0.84
CA LEU A 206 -7.56 0.61 -0.38
C LEU A 206 -8.89 1.19 -0.89
N THR A 207 -8.98 1.45 -2.19
CA THR A 207 -10.27 1.74 -2.84
C THR A 207 -10.85 0.48 -3.44
N ILE A 208 -12.14 0.26 -3.24
CA ILE A 208 -12.88 -0.84 -3.86
C ILE A 208 -13.05 -0.54 -5.35
N SER A 209 -12.30 -1.24 -6.17
CA SER A 209 -12.25 -1.06 -7.64
C SER A 209 -13.14 -2.00 -8.42
N ASP A 210 -13.56 -3.07 -7.80
CA ASP A 210 -14.49 -4.08 -8.31
C ASP A 210 -15.19 -4.76 -7.15
N HIS A 211 -16.36 -5.32 -7.41
CA HIS A 211 -17.10 -6.07 -6.41
C HIS A 211 -17.33 -7.50 -6.90
N ILE A 212 -16.70 -8.47 -6.25
CA ILE A 212 -16.56 -9.85 -6.73
C ILE A 212 -17.93 -10.54 -6.91
N PHE A 213 -18.92 -10.21 -6.07
CA PHE A 213 -20.23 -10.85 -6.12
C PHE A 213 -21.25 -10.14 -7.02
N THR A 214 -21.11 -8.82 -7.24
CA THR A 214 -22.00 -8.07 -8.14
C THR A 214 -21.48 -8.03 -9.57
N GLY A 215 -20.19 -8.26 -9.77
CA GLY A 215 -19.52 -8.18 -11.07
C GLY A 215 -19.27 -6.75 -11.56
N GLU A 216 -19.53 -5.74 -10.73
CA GLU A 216 -19.19 -4.36 -11.03
C GLU A 216 -17.66 -4.15 -11.00
N ALA A 217 -17.12 -3.39 -11.94
CA ALA A 217 -15.70 -3.10 -11.99
C ALA A 217 -15.41 -1.75 -12.66
N LEU A 218 -14.40 -1.05 -12.15
CA LEU A 218 -13.86 0.15 -12.77
C LEU A 218 -12.89 -0.20 -13.90
N SER A 219 -12.81 0.66 -14.91
CA SER A 219 -11.83 0.54 -16.00
C SER A 219 -10.39 0.71 -15.49
N ALA A 220 -9.41 0.29 -16.30
CA ALA A 220 -7.99 0.47 -15.96
C ALA A 220 -7.63 1.94 -15.77
N GLN A 221 -8.18 2.85 -16.59
CA GLN A 221 -7.95 4.28 -16.47
C GLN A 221 -8.52 4.84 -15.16
N GLU A 222 -9.75 4.48 -14.80
CA GLU A 222 -10.35 4.91 -13.53
C GLU A 222 -9.56 4.41 -12.32
N ARG A 223 -8.99 3.19 -12.37
CA ARG A 223 -8.12 2.67 -11.31
C ARG A 223 -6.82 3.44 -11.16
N GLN A 224 -6.34 4.11 -12.21
CA GLN A 224 -5.12 4.89 -12.19
C GLN A 224 -5.33 6.27 -11.57
N ASP A 225 -6.40 6.98 -11.93
CA ASP A 225 -6.56 8.43 -11.74
C ASP A 225 -7.80 8.87 -10.95
N SER A 226 -8.68 7.97 -10.51
CA SER A 226 -9.94 8.35 -9.86
C SER A 226 -10.04 8.06 -8.36
N PHE A 227 -8.98 7.60 -7.70
CA PHE A 227 -9.00 7.24 -6.28
C PHE A 227 -8.63 8.41 -5.36
N HIS A 228 -9.19 9.60 -5.63
CA HIS A 228 -8.87 10.84 -4.92
C HIS A 228 -9.09 10.72 -3.40
N GLU A 229 -10.23 10.17 -2.97
CA GLU A 229 -10.57 10.01 -1.55
C GLU A 229 -9.53 9.21 -0.78
N MET A 230 -9.10 8.08 -1.34
CA MET A 230 -8.01 7.27 -0.77
C MET A 230 -6.70 8.05 -0.73
N MET A 231 -6.36 8.77 -1.81
CA MET A 231 -5.13 9.55 -1.90
C MET A 231 -5.09 10.68 -0.88
N GLU A 232 -6.21 11.39 -0.67
CA GLU A 232 -6.34 12.46 0.32
C GLU A 232 -6.16 11.94 1.74
N ILE A 233 -6.83 10.84 2.10
CA ILE A 233 -6.64 10.18 3.41
C ILE A 233 -5.17 9.78 3.60
N ALA A 234 -4.57 9.19 2.58
CA ALA A 234 -3.18 8.71 2.65
C ALA A 234 -2.17 9.86 2.79
N LEU A 235 -2.39 10.97 2.06
CA LEU A 235 -1.54 12.16 2.14
C LEU A 235 -1.62 12.83 3.52
N GLU A 236 -2.82 12.98 4.09
CA GLU A 236 -2.99 13.52 5.44
C GLU A 236 -2.32 12.61 6.49
N THR A 237 -2.48 11.30 6.35
CA THR A 237 -1.84 10.32 7.24
C THR A 237 -0.31 10.36 7.12
N ALA A 238 0.21 10.41 5.89
CA ALA A 238 1.64 10.51 5.64
C ALA A 238 2.23 11.83 6.13
N TRP A 239 1.50 12.93 6.01
CA TRP A 239 1.90 14.24 6.51
C TRP A 239 2.06 14.23 8.04
N ASN A 240 1.14 13.61 8.78
CA ASN A 240 1.26 13.44 10.22
C ASN A 240 2.47 12.57 10.61
N ALA A 241 2.80 11.59 9.77
CA ALA A 241 3.90 10.65 10.00
C ALA A 241 5.29 11.18 9.59
N ALA A 242 5.35 12.29 8.86
CA ALA A 242 6.58 12.88 8.28
C ALA A 242 7.26 13.92 9.20
N GLU A 243 7.24 13.71 10.50
CA GLU A 243 7.94 14.58 11.48
C GLU A 243 9.45 14.46 11.42
#